data_78d0a8ffcdac2e0752e9529ce4680005
#
_entry.id   78d0a8ffcdac2e0752e9529ce4680005
#
_cell.length_a   1.000
_cell.length_b   1.000
_cell.length_c   1.000
_cell.angle_alpha   90.00
_cell.angle_beta   90.00
_cell.angle_gamma   90.00
#
_symmetry.space_group_name_H-M   'P 1'
#
loop_
_entity.id
_entity.type
_entity.pdbx_description
1 polymer ?
#
loop_
_entity_poly.entity_id
_entity_poly.type
_entity_poly.pdbx_seq_one_letter_code
_entity_poly.pdbx_strand_id
1 'polypeptide(L)'
;MMTTVVESTFAERRVVRFEHPEAKGVLVWFHGGGWMIELGEDALQWGRDLAERLAMSVVMPDYPLAREFAYPKSNAWCVDFWRHTLQTETLPVFMGGDSAGAHLALCTLPSGQPQKAVFVYAVTTLLPVRDSGSWAAYQKRWPLSPRLMDYFYDAYCPDHEMRYAASPLEQLSFIPQTLLITAQDDILADQQNAFAYRFGARQLVYEGAGHIFLSRPEGAAFRARALEDIAAFLLES
;
A
#
# COMPACT_ATOMS: atom_id res chain seq x y z
N MET A 1 -1.31 -23.95 -13.50
CA MET A 1 -2.67 -23.55 -13.93
C MET A 1 -2.70 -22.03 -13.98
N MET A 2 -3.39 -21.44 -14.96
CA MET A 2 -3.38 -19.98 -15.11
C MET A 2 -4.35 -19.32 -14.12
N THR A 3 -3.94 -18.19 -13.57
CA THR A 3 -4.78 -17.28 -12.78
C THR A 3 -5.92 -16.73 -13.66
N THR A 4 -7.16 -16.76 -13.18
CA THR A 4 -8.31 -16.15 -13.85
C THR A 4 -8.60 -14.77 -13.28
N VAL A 5 -9.13 -13.86 -14.12
CA VAL A 5 -9.49 -12.50 -13.68
C VAL A 5 -11.00 -12.43 -13.54
N VAL A 6 -11.48 -12.02 -12.39
CA VAL A 6 -12.89 -11.79 -12.09
C VAL A 6 -13.06 -10.34 -11.68
N GLU A 7 -14.01 -9.66 -12.31
CA GLU A 7 -14.40 -8.30 -11.93
C GLU A 7 -15.75 -8.31 -11.22
N SER A 8 -15.85 -7.52 -10.19
CA SER A 8 -17.04 -7.31 -9.39
C SER A 8 -17.12 -5.85 -8.94
N THR A 9 -18.13 -5.51 -8.16
CA THR A 9 -18.27 -4.18 -7.56
C THR A 9 -18.54 -4.29 -6.07
N PHE A 10 -17.97 -3.35 -5.32
CA PHE A 10 -18.32 -3.11 -3.93
C PHE A 10 -18.65 -1.62 -3.76
N ALA A 11 -19.86 -1.31 -3.26
CA ALA A 11 -20.34 0.06 -3.10
C ALA A 11 -20.04 0.93 -4.35
N GLU A 12 -20.49 0.46 -5.53
CA GLU A 12 -20.38 1.10 -6.85
C GLU A 12 -18.94 1.26 -7.38
N ARG A 13 -17.92 0.72 -6.72
CA ARG A 13 -16.54 0.76 -7.16
C ARG A 13 -16.08 -0.60 -7.67
N ARG A 14 -15.28 -0.59 -8.72
CA ARG A 14 -14.69 -1.79 -9.34
C ARG A 14 -13.76 -2.50 -8.34
N VAL A 15 -13.85 -3.83 -8.33
CA VAL A 15 -12.93 -4.71 -7.61
C VAL A 15 -12.44 -5.77 -8.58
N VAL A 16 -11.14 -5.88 -8.76
CA VAL A 16 -10.50 -6.88 -9.60
C VAL A 16 -9.93 -7.97 -8.73
N ARG A 17 -10.27 -9.21 -9.04
CA ARG A 17 -9.76 -10.39 -8.36
C ARG A 17 -8.99 -11.27 -9.34
N PHE A 18 -7.75 -11.56 -9.02
CA PHE A 18 -6.92 -12.57 -9.66
C PHE A 18 -7.10 -13.87 -8.88
N GLU A 19 -7.89 -14.79 -9.40
CA GLU A 19 -8.16 -16.07 -8.74
C GLU A 19 -7.11 -17.09 -9.10
N HIS A 20 -6.36 -17.57 -8.10
CA HIS A 20 -5.47 -18.71 -8.27
C HIS A 20 -6.21 -20.01 -7.97
N PRO A 21 -6.18 -21.03 -8.86
CA PRO A 21 -6.99 -22.26 -8.71
C PRO A 21 -6.64 -23.09 -7.46
N GLU A 22 -5.44 -22.93 -6.94
CA GLU A 22 -4.96 -23.61 -5.74
C GLU A 22 -4.71 -22.63 -4.58
N ALA A 23 -5.45 -21.51 -4.53
CA ALA A 23 -5.24 -20.48 -3.55
C ALA A 23 -5.36 -21.02 -2.11
N LYS A 24 -4.34 -20.75 -1.30
CA LYS A 24 -4.30 -21.06 0.15
C LYS A 24 -4.53 -19.82 1.01
N GLY A 25 -4.80 -18.68 0.41
CA GLY A 25 -5.04 -17.40 1.06
C GLY A 25 -5.51 -16.35 0.07
N VAL A 26 -5.94 -15.23 0.60
CA VAL A 26 -6.37 -14.06 -0.16
C VAL A 26 -5.52 -12.86 0.26
N LEU A 27 -4.84 -12.24 -0.69
CA LEU A 27 -4.11 -10.99 -0.47
C LEU A 27 -4.95 -9.83 -1.00
N VAL A 28 -5.37 -8.92 -0.13
CA VAL A 28 -5.95 -7.63 -0.55
C VAL A 28 -4.80 -6.66 -0.78
N TRP A 29 -4.71 -6.11 -1.99
CA TRP A 29 -3.68 -5.13 -2.35
C TRP A 29 -4.29 -3.79 -2.68
N PHE A 30 -4.00 -2.77 -1.88
CA PHE A 30 -4.37 -1.38 -2.14
C PHE A 30 -3.29 -0.72 -3.00
N HIS A 31 -3.65 -0.31 -4.21
CA HIS A 31 -2.70 0.24 -5.17
C HIS A 31 -2.23 1.66 -4.82
N GLY A 32 -1.03 2.02 -5.26
CA GLY A 32 -0.50 3.37 -5.15
C GLY A 32 -1.20 4.37 -6.09
N GLY A 33 -0.69 5.61 -6.15
CA GLY A 33 -1.22 6.63 -7.04
C GLY A 33 -1.59 7.95 -6.35
N GLY A 34 -1.01 8.25 -5.17
CA GLY A 34 -1.24 9.52 -4.47
C GLY A 34 -2.70 9.78 -4.13
N TRP A 35 -3.49 8.74 -3.93
CA TRP A 35 -4.96 8.78 -3.71
C TRP A 35 -5.76 9.37 -4.87
N MET A 36 -5.15 9.62 -6.02
CA MET A 36 -5.74 10.37 -7.14
C MET A 36 -5.72 9.65 -8.48
N ILE A 37 -4.99 8.55 -8.58
CA ILE A 37 -4.84 7.75 -9.80
C ILE A 37 -5.62 6.45 -9.63
N GLU A 38 -6.42 6.11 -10.64
CA GLU A 38 -7.22 4.90 -10.70
C GLU A 38 -6.35 3.63 -10.77
N LEU A 39 -6.97 2.48 -10.50
CA LEU A 39 -6.35 1.17 -10.67
C LEU A 39 -6.04 0.90 -12.15
N GLY A 40 -4.80 1.13 -12.54
CA GLY A 40 -4.30 1.02 -13.93
C GLY A 40 -3.60 -0.30 -14.22
N GLU A 41 -3.23 -0.49 -15.50
CA GLU A 41 -2.64 -1.74 -16.01
C GLU A 41 -1.36 -2.17 -15.29
N ASP A 42 -0.47 -1.24 -14.91
CA ASP A 42 0.75 -1.59 -14.19
C ASP A 42 0.46 -2.20 -12.81
N ALA A 43 -0.54 -1.66 -12.11
CA ALA A 43 -0.99 -2.21 -10.83
C ALA A 43 -1.70 -3.56 -11.03
N LEU A 44 -2.52 -3.70 -12.07
CA LEU A 44 -3.16 -4.97 -12.41
C LEU A 44 -2.13 -6.05 -12.76
N GLN A 45 -1.08 -5.71 -13.50
CA GLN A 45 0.01 -6.64 -13.79
C GLN A 45 0.75 -7.05 -12.51
N TRP A 46 0.95 -6.11 -11.58
CA TRP A 46 1.52 -6.43 -10.27
C TRP A 46 0.64 -7.39 -9.46
N GLY A 47 -0.67 -7.17 -9.46
CA GLY A 47 -1.64 -8.07 -8.82
C GLY A 47 -1.60 -9.48 -9.39
N ARG A 48 -1.48 -9.62 -10.71
CA ARG A 48 -1.32 -10.91 -11.39
C ARG A 48 -0.02 -11.61 -11.00
N ASP A 49 1.12 -10.88 -11.03
CA ASP A 49 2.42 -11.41 -10.65
C ASP A 49 2.43 -11.93 -9.20
N LEU A 50 1.79 -11.17 -8.29
CA LEU A 50 1.61 -11.59 -6.90
C LEU A 50 0.76 -12.87 -6.80
N ALA A 51 -0.38 -12.95 -7.51
CA ALA A 51 -1.25 -14.11 -7.45
C ALA A 51 -0.53 -15.38 -7.92
N GLU A 52 0.20 -15.29 -9.03
CA GLU A 52 0.97 -16.41 -9.58
C GLU A 52 2.14 -16.83 -8.67
N ARG A 53 2.88 -15.84 -8.14
CA ARG A 53 4.07 -16.13 -7.31
C ARG A 53 3.73 -16.68 -5.93
N LEU A 54 2.62 -16.20 -5.34
CA LEU A 54 2.20 -16.59 -4.00
C LEU A 54 1.33 -17.86 -3.99
N ALA A 55 0.77 -18.27 -5.12
CA ALA A 55 -0.34 -19.22 -5.19
C ALA A 55 -1.49 -18.79 -4.25
N MET A 56 -1.83 -17.50 -4.26
CA MET A 56 -2.93 -16.88 -3.52
C MET A 56 -3.85 -16.16 -4.50
N SER A 57 -5.12 -15.99 -4.13
CA SER A 57 -5.96 -15.03 -4.83
C SER A 57 -5.57 -13.61 -4.41
N VAL A 58 -5.49 -12.68 -5.37
CA VAL A 58 -5.19 -11.26 -5.09
C VAL A 58 -6.41 -10.42 -5.43
N VAL A 59 -6.85 -9.59 -4.48
CA VAL A 59 -8.01 -8.71 -4.62
C VAL A 59 -7.55 -7.26 -4.60
N MET A 60 -7.88 -6.52 -5.64
CA MET A 60 -7.48 -5.13 -5.82
C MET A 60 -8.71 -4.24 -5.96
N PRO A 61 -9.07 -3.46 -4.92
CA PRO A 61 -10.15 -2.49 -5.02
C PRO A 61 -9.69 -1.23 -5.75
N ASP A 62 -10.53 -0.74 -6.67
CA ASP A 62 -10.40 0.61 -7.25
C ASP A 62 -11.12 1.60 -6.32
N TYR A 63 -10.47 1.93 -5.22
CA TYR A 63 -11.03 2.73 -4.13
C TYR A 63 -11.39 4.15 -4.56
N PRO A 64 -12.35 4.83 -3.87
CA PRO A 64 -12.73 6.21 -4.18
C PRO A 64 -11.55 7.18 -4.11
N LEU A 65 -11.35 7.95 -5.18
CA LEU A 65 -10.21 8.88 -5.31
C LEU A 65 -10.46 10.19 -4.56
N ALA A 66 -9.38 10.78 -4.06
CA ALA A 66 -9.41 11.95 -3.18
C ALA A 66 -10.06 13.21 -3.79
N ARG A 67 -10.06 13.38 -5.12
CA ARG A 67 -10.71 14.53 -5.77
C ARG A 67 -12.19 14.67 -5.43
N GLU A 68 -12.88 13.53 -5.31
CA GLU A 68 -14.32 13.48 -5.03
C GLU A 68 -14.58 13.00 -3.60
N PHE A 69 -13.67 12.20 -3.07
CA PHE A 69 -13.82 11.51 -1.79
C PHE A 69 -12.60 11.75 -0.88
N ALA A 70 -12.32 13.03 -0.56
CA ALA A 70 -11.27 13.37 0.41
C ALA A 70 -11.49 12.67 1.77
N TYR A 71 -10.42 12.58 2.58
CA TYR A 71 -10.50 12.09 3.95
C TYR A 71 -11.62 12.81 4.73
N PRO A 72 -12.46 12.10 5.51
CA PRO A 72 -12.36 10.68 5.83
C PRO A 72 -13.13 9.72 4.89
N LYS A 73 -13.77 10.22 3.80
CA LYS A 73 -14.70 9.42 2.99
C LYS A 73 -14.03 8.24 2.27
N SER A 74 -12.91 8.49 1.56
CA SER A 74 -12.18 7.40 0.89
C SER A 74 -11.68 6.36 1.88
N ASN A 75 -11.20 6.81 3.05
CA ASN A 75 -10.75 5.93 4.11
C ASN A 75 -11.91 5.08 4.68
N ALA A 76 -13.08 5.68 4.92
CA ALA A 76 -14.27 4.97 5.41
C ALA A 76 -14.68 3.86 4.43
N TRP A 77 -14.68 4.14 3.13
CA TRP A 77 -14.95 3.12 2.11
C TRP A 77 -13.94 1.96 2.17
N CYS A 78 -12.64 2.25 2.31
CA CYS A 78 -11.61 1.22 2.45
C CYS A 78 -11.81 0.38 3.72
N VAL A 79 -12.20 0.99 4.82
CA VAL A 79 -12.54 0.30 6.08
C VAL A 79 -13.72 -0.65 5.88
N ASP A 80 -14.78 -0.21 5.22
CA ASP A 80 -15.96 -1.03 4.96
C ASP A 80 -15.65 -2.18 3.99
N PHE A 81 -14.86 -1.91 2.94
CA PHE A 81 -14.38 -2.93 2.03
C PHE A 81 -13.52 -3.99 2.74
N TRP A 82 -12.60 -3.55 3.61
CA TRP A 82 -11.76 -4.45 4.39
C TRP A 82 -12.58 -5.35 5.33
N ARG A 83 -13.52 -4.76 6.07
CA ARG A 83 -14.44 -5.51 6.95
C ARG A 83 -15.26 -6.53 6.17
N HIS A 84 -15.82 -6.11 5.02
CA HIS A 84 -16.56 -7.00 4.13
C HIS A 84 -15.70 -8.19 3.71
N THR A 85 -14.47 -7.93 3.26
CA THR A 85 -13.54 -8.99 2.86
C THR A 85 -13.27 -9.98 4.00
N LEU A 86 -12.98 -9.49 5.20
CA LEU A 86 -12.77 -10.37 6.37
C LEU A 86 -14.00 -11.21 6.74
N GLN A 87 -15.20 -10.72 6.46
CA GLN A 87 -16.45 -11.44 6.75
C GLN A 87 -16.83 -12.46 5.68
N THR A 88 -16.43 -12.25 4.45
CA THR A 88 -16.85 -13.07 3.30
C THR A 88 -15.81 -14.08 2.84
N GLU A 89 -14.54 -13.82 3.09
CA GLU A 89 -13.48 -14.77 2.72
C GLU A 89 -13.40 -15.92 3.72
N THR A 90 -13.25 -17.13 3.19
CA THR A 90 -13.11 -18.36 3.99
C THR A 90 -11.67 -18.79 4.16
N LEU A 91 -10.76 -18.29 3.34
CA LEU A 91 -9.33 -18.51 3.41
C LEU A 91 -8.66 -17.44 4.29
N PRO A 92 -7.45 -17.69 4.80
CA PRO A 92 -6.66 -16.68 5.50
C PRO A 92 -6.48 -15.43 4.66
N VAL A 93 -6.74 -14.25 5.25
CA VAL A 93 -6.66 -12.97 4.55
C VAL A 93 -5.38 -12.23 4.93
N PHE A 94 -4.65 -11.79 3.92
CA PHE A 94 -3.43 -11.00 4.01
C PHE A 94 -3.70 -9.60 3.46
N MET A 95 -2.87 -8.65 3.87
CA MET A 95 -3.01 -7.26 3.43
C MET A 95 -1.71 -6.78 2.79
N GLY A 96 -1.84 -5.99 1.74
CA GLY A 96 -0.72 -5.31 1.13
C GLY A 96 -1.10 -3.99 0.50
N GLY A 97 -0.09 -3.23 0.12
CA GLY A 97 -0.27 -2.01 -0.63
C GLY A 97 1.02 -1.26 -0.86
N ASP A 98 0.97 -0.33 -1.76
CA ASP A 98 2.12 0.52 -2.10
C ASP A 98 1.77 2.00 -2.00
N SER A 99 2.72 2.84 -1.55
CA SER A 99 2.58 4.30 -1.49
C SER A 99 1.29 4.75 -0.78
N ALA A 100 0.43 5.50 -1.45
CA ALA A 100 -0.87 5.95 -0.95
C ALA A 100 -1.82 4.78 -0.64
N GLY A 101 -1.74 3.68 -1.39
CA GLY A 101 -2.52 2.46 -1.11
C GLY A 101 -2.07 1.79 0.18
N ALA A 102 -0.76 1.74 0.45
CA ALA A 102 -0.24 1.28 1.73
C ALA A 102 -0.76 2.13 2.91
N HIS A 103 -0.86 3.43 2.72
CA HIS A 103 -1.46 4.33 3.70
C HIS A 103 -2.93 3.97 3.98
N LEU A 104 -3.75 3.81 2.93
CA LEU A 104 -5.16 3.42 3.09
C LEU A 104 -5.28 2.06 3.79
N ALA A 105 -4.47 1.09 3.40
CA ALA A 105 -4.41 -0.22 4.05
C ALA A 105 -4.07 -0.11 5.54
N LEU A 106 -3.05 0.65 5.91
CA LEU A 106 -2.68 0.91 7.30
C LEU A 106 -3.83 1.53 8.10
N CYS A 107 -4.58 2.46 7.50
CA CYS A 107 -5.74 3.08 8.13
C CYS A 107 -6.89 2.09 8.39
N THR A 108 -6.95 0.94 7.71
CA THR A 108 -8.00 -0.08 7.92
C THR A 108 -7.68 -1.05 9.06
N LEU A 109 -6.42 -1.18 9.49
CA LEU A 109 -5.97 -2.14 10.50
C LEU A 109 -6.76 -2.12 11.81
N PRO A 110 -7.21 -0.95 12.34
CA PRO A 110 -8.03 -0.93 13.55
C PRO A 110 -9.39 -1.62 13.40
N SER A 111 -9.86 -1.86 12.18
CA SER A 111 -11.15 -2.48 11.90
C SER A 111 -11.09 -4.00 11.71
N GLY A 112 -9.91 -4.59 11.74
CA GLY A 112 -9.69 -6.03 11.66
C GLY A 112 -8.26 -6.35 11.23
N GLN A 113 -7.68 -7.42 11.75
CA GLN A 113 -6.29 -7.78 11.51
C GLN A 113 -6.15 -8.83 10.42
N PRO A 114 -5.24 -8.65 9.44
CA PRO A 114 -4.82 -9.70 8.53
C PRO A 114 -3.90 -10.71 9.23
N GLN A 115 -3.65 -11.84 8.59
CA GLN A 115 -2.64 -12.82 9.04
C GLN A 115 -1.23 -12.20 9.05
N LYS A 116 -0.87 -11.53 7.96
CA LYS A 116 0.35 -10.73 7.83
C LYS A 116 0.07 -9.55 6.89
N ALA A 117 0.91 -8.52 6.96
CA ALA A 117 0.81 -7.36 6.11
C ALA A 117 2.13 -7.03 5.40
N VAL A 118 2.04 -6.48 4.18
CA VAL A 118 3.21 -6.04 3.40
C VAL A 118 2.97 -4.65 2.83
N PHE A 119 3.89 -3.74 3.10
CA PHE A 119 3.79 -2.37 2.58
C PHE A 119 5.07 -1.99 1.84
N VAL A 120 4.91 -1.40 0.65
CA VAL A 120 6.01 -1.02 -0.21
C VAL A 120 6.04 0.50 -0.35
N TYR A 121 7.17 1.11 -0.08
CA TYR A 121 7.40 2.57 -0.06
C TYR A 121 6.20 3.36 0.50
N ALA A 122 5.68 2.92 1.64
CA ALA A 122 4.43 3.41 2.21
C ALA A 122 4.46 4.89 2.61
N VAL A 123 3.34 5.59 2.43
CA VAL A 123 3.05 6.82 3.17
C VAL A 123 2.55 6.41 4.56
N THR A 124 3.28 6.78 5.61
CA THR A 124 2.93 6.41 6.99
C THR A 124 2.43 7.59 7.81
N THR A 125 2.71 8.81 7.37
CA THR A 125 2.24 10.04 7.99
C THR A 125 1.98 11.15 6.95
N LEU A 126 1.02 12.02 7.24
CA LEU A 126 0.77 13.25 6.49
C LEU A 126 1.45 14.49 7.11
N LEU A 127 2.37 14.25 8.07
CA LEU A 127 3.10 15.26 8.84
C LEU A 127 4.62 15.16 8.56
N PRO A 128 5.09 15.49 7.34
CA PRO A 128 6.48 15.32 6.97
C PRO A 128 7.43 16.29 7.68
N VAL A 129 8.62 15.81 8.01
CA VAL A 129 9.74 16.67 8.44
C VAL A 129 10.46 17.20 7.21
N ARG A 130 10.21 18.45 6.82
CA ARG A 130 10.52 18.97 5.50
C ARG A 130 11.99 19.38 5.28
N ASP A 131 12.67 19.84 6.32
CA ASP A 131 13.98 20.47 6.18
C ASP A 131 15.16 19.55 6.55
N SER A 132 14.90 18.26 6.73
CA SER A 132 15.91 17.31 7.14
C SER A 132 15.69 15.92 6.53
N GLY A 133 16.67 15.03 6.73
CA GLY A 133 16.60 13.62 6.37
C GLY A 133 16.33 13.38 4.88
N SER A 134 15.54 12.35 4.60
CA SER A 134 15.21 11.91 3.24
C SER A 134 14.44 12.98 2.45
N TRP A 135 13.58 13.76 3.13
CA TRP A 135 12.84 14.83 2.48
C TRP A 135 13.76 15.89 1.89
N ALA A 136 14.77 16.35 2.63
CA ALA A 136 15.77 17.29 2.13
C ALA A 136 16.72 16.66 1.10
N ALA A 137 17.15 15.42 1.34
CA ALA A 137 18.12 14.74 0.49
C ALA A 137 17.56 14.43 -0.92
N TYR A 138 16.30 14.00 -1.00
CA TYR A 138 15.70 13.49 -2.23
C TYR A 138 14.65 14.42 -2.86
N GLN A 139 14.49 15.65 -2.38
CA GLN A 139 13.50 16.63 -2.85
C GLN A 139 13.54 16.92 -4.35
N LYS A 140 14.68 16.69 -5.02
CA LYS A 140 14.85 16.88 -6.47
C LYS A 140 14.80 15.57 -7.24
N ARG A 141 14.66 14.46 -6.56
CA ARG A 141 14.63 13.16 -7.21
C ARG A 141 13.22 12.85 -7.72
N TRP A 142 13.17 12.54 -9.01
CA TRP A 142 11.92 12.13 -9.65
C TRP A 142 11.52 10.70 -9.16
N PRO A 143 10.24 10.34 -9.00
CA PRO A 143 9.05 11.12 -9.39
C PRO A 143 8.48 12.02 -8.29
N LEU A 144 8.84 11.85 -7.02
CA LEU A 144 8.26 12.61 -5.93
C LEU A 144 9.09 13.86 -5.63
N SER A 145 8.41 15.01 -5.63
CA SER A 145 8.95 16.25 -5.11
C SER A 145 8.10 16.73 -3.92
N PRO A 146 8.64 17.60 -3.04
CA PRO A 146 7.85 18.22 -1.98
C PRO A 146 6.55 18.85 -2.47
N ARG A 147 6.60 19.59 -3.57
CA ARG A 147 5.42 20.22 -4.17
C ARG A 147 4.36 19.21 -4.61
N LEU A 148 4.77 18.07 -5.20
CA LEU A 148 3.84 17.05 -5.62
C LEU A 148 3.22 16.33 -4.40
N MET A 149 4.02 16.09 -3.37
CA MET A 149 3.50 15.49 -2.12
C MET A 149 2.53 16.43 -1.40
N ASP A 150 2.82 17.74 -1.36
CA ASP A 150 1.89 18.73 -0.81
C ASP A 150 0.56 18.71 -1.56
N TYR A 151 0.61 18.67 -2.88
CA TYR A 151 -0.59 18.58 -3.71
C TYR A 151 -1.40 17.29 -3.39
N PHE A 152 -0.73 16.15 -3.21
CA PHE A 152 -1.39 14.90 -2.85
C PHE A 152 -1.97 14.96 -1.44
N TYR A 153 -1.24 15.50 -0.47
CA TYR A 153 -1.73 15.65 0.90
C TYR A 153 -2.92 16.59 0.98
N ASP A 154 -2.87 17.73 0.26
CA ASP A 154 -3.98 18.70 0.20
C ASP A 154 -5.22 18.11 -0.47
N ALA A 155 -5.04 17.31 -1.53
CA ALA A 155 -6.14 16.63 -2.19
C ALA A 155 -6.78 15.55 -1.30
N TYR A 156 -5.95 14.74 -0.61
CA TYR A 156 -6.45 13.65 0.23
C TYR A 156 -7.02 14.15 1.56
N CYS A 157 -6.33 15.07 2.22
CA CYS A 157 -6.74 15.62 3.51
C CYS A 157 -6.60 17.16 3.49
N PRO A 158 -7.59 17.85 2.89
CA PRO A 158 -7.56 19.31 2.74
C PRO A 158 -7.64 20.04 4.09
N ASP A 159 -8.28 19.45 5.08
CA ASP A 159 -8.27 19.95 6.45
C ASP A 159 -6.95 19.52 7.13
N HIS A 160 -6.05 20.49 7.30
CA HIS A 160 -4.73 20.25 7.88
C HIS A 160 -4.80 19.81 9.35
N GLU A 161 -5.85 20.20 10.09
CA GLU A 161 -6.04 19.79 11.48
C GLU A 161 -6.36 18.28 11.57
N MET A 162 -6.95 17.72 10.52
CA MET A 162 -7.27 16.31 10.45
C MET A 162 -6.06 15.43 10.05
N ARG A 163 -4.95 15.99 9.59
CA ARG A 163 -3.79 15.22 9.12
C ARG A 163 -3.17 14.33 10.19
N TYR A 164 -3.20 14.78 11.45
CA TYR A 164 -2.78 13.93 12.57
C TYR A 164 -3.65 12.68 12.68
N ALA A 165 -4.97 12.85 12.64
CA ALA A 165 -5.93 11.75 12.69
C ALA A 165 -5.87 10.83 11.44
N ALA A 166 -5.46 11.38 10.30
CA ALA A 166 -5.30 10.66 9.04
C ALA A 166 -3.92 9.99 8.89
N SER A 167 -3.06 10.03 9.90
CA SER A 167 -1.67 9.53 9.84
C SER A 167 -1.51 8.21 10.61
N PRO A 168 -1.33 7.07 9.95
CA PRO A 168 -1.16 5.77 10.63
C PRO A 168 -0.02 5.75 11.65
N LEU A 169 1.11 6.40 11.34
CA LEU A 169 2.24 6.47 12.26
C LEU A 169 1.84 7.03 13.63
N GLU A 170 0.92 7.99 13.69
CA GLU A 170 0.47 8.64 14.92
C GLU A 170 -0.69 7.90 15.59
N GLN A 171 -1.55 7.25 14.80
CA GLN A 171 -2.83 6.70 15.29
C GLN A 171 -2.77 5.23 15.69
N LEU A 172 -1.92 4.43 15.04
CA LEU A 172 -1.85 2.99 15.36
C LEU A 172 -1.19 2.75 16.72
N SER A 173 -1.75 1.80 17.47
CA SER A 173 -1.18 1.31 18.72
C SER A 173 -0.42 0.00 18.55
N PHE A 174 -0.78 -0.78 17.54
CA PHE A 174 -0.09 -2.03 17.16
C PHE A 174 -0.32 -2.34 15.69
N ILE A 175 0.50 -3.23 15.14
CA ILE A 175 0.38 -3.77 13.78
C ILE A 175 0.49 -5.30 13.81
N PRO A 176 -0.06 -6.02 12.80
CA PRO A 176 0.19 -7.47 12.64
C PRO A 176 1.67 -7.71 12.30
N GLN A 177 2.06 -8.97 12.12
CA GLN A 177 3.36 -9.27 11.52
C GLN A 177 3.44 -8.54 10.16
N THR A 178 4.40 -7.63 10.04
CA THR A 178 4.48 -6.70 8.91
C THR A 178 5.86 -6.71 8.28
N LEU A 179 5.90 -6.81 6.95
CA LEU A 179 7.06 -6.51 6.12
C LEU A 179 6.90 -5.10 5.54
N LEU A 180 7.91 -4.26 5.71
CA LEU A 180 8.02 -2.95 5.10
C LEU A 180 9.20 -2.93 4.12
N ILE A 181 8.94 -2.72 2.83
CA ILE A 181 9.97 -2.53 1.82
C ILE A 181 10.12 -1.04 1.57
N THR A 182 11.27 -0.51 1.95
CA THR A 182 11.60 0.93 1.85
C THR A 182 12.51 1.17 0.65
N ALA A 183 12.12 2.09 -0.23
CA ALA A 183 13.01 2.65 -1.23
C ALA A 183 13.97 3.64 -0.55
N GLN A 184 15.29 3.41 -0.66
CA GLN A 184 16.27 4.26 0.03
C GLN A 184 16.27 5.70 -0.49
N ASP A 185 16.20 5.84 -1.82
CA ASP A 185 16.31 7.13 -2.50
C ASP A 185 14.92 7.78 -2.70
N ASP A 186 14.15 7.83 -1.63
CA ASP A 186 12.78 8.31 -1.60
C ASP A 186 12.60 9.38 -0.52
N ILE A 187 11.87 10.46 -0.82
CA ILE A 187 11.55 11.49 0.17
C ILE A 187 10.74 10.94 1.35
N LEU A 188 10.07 9.80 1.18
CA LEU A 188 9.28 9.14 2.22
C LEU A 188 10.08 8.14 3.06
N ALA A 189 11.39 7.96 2.82
CA ALA A 189 12.18 6.93 3.51
C ALA A 189 12.20 7.11 5.04
N ASP A 190 12.36 8.33 5.53
CA ASP A 190 12.45 8.57 6.98
C ASP A 190 11.15 8.26 7.72
N GLN A 191 9.99 8.56 7.16
CA GLN A 191 8.72 8.21 7.79
C GLN A 191 8.50 6.69 7.84
N GLN A 192 9.01 5.96 6.86
CA GLN A 192 8.98 4.49 6.85
C GLN A 192 9.96 3.92 7.89
N ASN A 193 11.15 4.52 8.03
CA ASN A 193 12.11 4.15 9.08
C ASN A 193 11.50 4.37 10.47
N ALA A 194 10.86 5.52 10.69
CA ALA A 194 10.17 5.84 11.94
C ALA A 194 9.04 4.84 12.24
N PHE A 195 8.28 4.45 11.22
CA PHE A 195 7.21 3.46 11.34
C PHE A 195 7.77 2.08 11.71
N ALA A 196 8.80 1.61 10.99
CA ALA A 196 9.43 0.33 11.28
C ALA A 196 10.00 0.27 12.71
N TYR A 197 10.69 1.35 13.14
CA TYR A 197 11.22 1.46 14.48
C TYR A 197 10.12 1.45 15.56
N ARG A 198 9.06 2.25 15.38
CA ARG A 198 7.96 2.38 16.34
C ARG A 198 7.22 1.06 16.58
N PHE A 199 6.96 0.31 15.51
CA PHE A 199 6.11 -0.87 15.57
C PHE A 199 6.86 -2.19 15.49
N GLY A 200 8.19 -2.18 15.31
CA GLY A 200 8.98 -3.41 15.17
C GLY A 200 8.69 -4.16 13.87
N ALA A 201 8.31 -3.47 12.80
CA ALA A 201 8.11 -4.09 11.50
C ALA A 201 9.44 -4.64 10.95
N ARG A 202 9.39 -5.81 10.30
CA ARG A 202 10.53 -6.31 9.52
C ARG A 202 10.74 -5.36 8.34
N GLN A 203 11.89 -4.68 8.29
CA GLN A 203 12.18 -3.71 7.25
C GLN A 203 13.26 -4.22 6.29
N LEU A 204 13.02 -4.09 4.99
CA LEU A 204 14.01 -4.27 3.94
C LEU A 204 14.22 -2.94 3.23
N VAL A 205 15.44 -2.39 3.32
CA VAL A 205 15.81 -1.18 2.60
C VAL A 205 16.43 -1.55 1.27
N TYR A 206 15.87 -1.04 0.19
CA TYR A 206 16.37 -1.27 -1.16
C TYR A 206 17.26 -0.10 -1.57
N GLU A 207 18.56 -0.34 -1.48
CA GLU A 207 19.60 0.64 -1.79
C GLU A 207 19.52 1.06 -3.28
N GLY A 208 19.51 2.37 -3.53
CA GLY A 208 19.40 2.96 -4.86
C GLY A 208 17.99 2.93 -5.48
N ALA A 209 17.01 2.26 -4.83
CA ALA A 209 15.63 2.31 -5.28
C ALA A 209 15.01 3.67 -5.01
N GLY A 210 14.35 4.24 -6.03
CA GLY A 210 13.47 5.41 -5.87
C GLY A 210 12.01 5.00 -5.71
N HIS A 211 11.15 5.99 -5.45
CA HIS A 211 9.70 5.76 -5.34
C HIS A 211 9.12 5.15 -6.62
N ILE A 212 8.00 4.42 -6.52
CA ILE A 212 7.27 3.74 -7.61
C ILE A 212 8.08 2.73 -8.45
N PHE A 213 9.12 2.10 -7.87
CA PHE A 213 9.89 1.08 -8.58
C PHE A 213 9.04 -0.14 -9.03
N LEU A 214 7.87 -0.38 -8.43
CA LEU A 214 6.97 -1.46 -8.85
C LEU A 214 6.34 -1.21 -10.23
N SER A 215 6.15 0.05 -10.64
CA SER A 215 5.44 0.44 -11.85
C SER A 215 6.37 0.97 -12.95
N ARG A 216 7.70 0.97 -12.73
CA ARG A 216 8.65 1.61 -13.63
C ARG A 216 9.58 0.60 -14.30
N PRO A 217 9.87 0.76 -15.60
CA PRO A 217 10.85 -0.07 -16.29
C PRO A 217 12.22 -0.07 -15.61
N GLU A 218 12.68 1.10 -15.13
CA GLU A 218 13.94 1.28 -14.42
C GLU A 218 13.95 0.54 -13.07
N GLY A 219 12.79 0.29 -12.52
CA GLY A 219 12.59 -0.45 -11.27
C GLY A 219 12.48 -1.95 -11.42
N ALA A 220 12.56 -2.52 -12.62
CA ALA A 220 12.26 -3.92 -12.90
C ALA A 220 13.03 -4.90 -12.00
N ALA A 221 14.31 -4.64 -11.73
CA ALA A 221 15.12 -5.47 -10.83
C ALA A 221 14.62 -5.41 -9.37
N PHE A 222 14.24 -4.23 -8.90
CA PHE A 222 13.64 -4.04 -7.56
C PHE A 222 12.26 -4.66 -7.48
N ARG A 223 11.44 -4.55 -8.54
CA ARG A 223 10.13 -5.21 -8.63
C ARG A 223 10.27 -6.73 -8.52
N ALA A 224 11.19 -7.33 -9.27
CA ALA A 224 11.44 -8.76 -9.20
C ALA A 224 11.91 -9.19 -7.80
N ARG A 225 12.83 -8.44 -7.20
CA ARG A 225 13.28 -8.67 -5.83
C ARG A 225 12.14 -8.55 -4.82
N ALA A 226 11.28 -7.52 -4.95
CA ALA A 226 10.15 -7.31 -4.06
C ALA A 226 9.16 -8.49 -4.12
N LEU A 227 8.92 -9.03 -5.30
CA LEU A 227 8.06 -10.22 -5.48
C LEU A 227 8.59 -11.43 -4.70
N GLU A 228 9.91 -11.67 -4.74
CA GLU A 228 10.53 -12.75 -3.98
C GLU A 228 10.53 -12.50 -2.47
N ASP A 229 10.89 -11.29 -2.03
CA ASP A 229 10.92 -10.95 -0.61
C ASP A 229 9.52 -10.99 0.02
N ILE A 230 8.49 -10.54 -0.71
CA ILE A 230 7.07 -10.65 -0.31
C ILE A 230 6.65 -12.12 -0.20
N ALA A 231 7.00 -12.94 -1.20
CA ALA A 231 6.68 -14.35 -1.18
C ALA A 231 7.36 -15.07 0.00
N ALA A 232 8.64 -14.81 0.22
CA ALA A 232 9.37 -15.38 1.35
C ALA A 232 8.71 -15.04 2.68
N PHE A 233 8.28 -13.78 2.86
CA PHE A 233 7.64 -13.33 4.10
C PHE A 233 6.22 -13.88 4.28
N LEU A 234 5.37 -13.81 3.26
CA LEU A 234 3.97 -14.24 3.40
C LEU A 234 3.81 -15.75 3.53
N LEU A 235 4.69 -16.53 2.88
CA LEU A 235 4.65 -17.99 2.90
C LEU A 235 5.46 -18.62 4.06
N GLU A 236 6.21 -17.82 4.81
CA GLU A 236 6.89 -18.24 6.04
C GLU A 236 5.84 -18.66 7.08
N SER A 237 6.00 -19.88 7.66
CA SER A 237 5.10 -20.47 8.65
C SER A 237 5.21 -19.82 10.02
#